data_b5e485a03da6f6c97829b3c765e9db79
#
_entry.id   b5e485a03da6f6c97829b3c765e9db79
#
_cell.length_a   1.000
_cell.length_b   1.000
_cell.length_c   1.000
_cell.angle_alpha   90.00
_cell.angle_beta   90.00
_cell.angle_gamma   90.00
#
_symmetry.space_group_name_H-M   'P 1'
#
loop_
_entity.id
_entity.type
_entity.pdbx_description
1 polymer ?
#
loop_
_entity_poly.entity_id
_entity_poly.type
_entity_poly.pdbx_seq_one_letter_code
_entity_poly.pdbx_strand_id
1 'polypeptide(L)'
;DYVSGRQEEKMGKIILTGDRPTGKLHVGHYVGSLRRRVELQNSGEFDKIYIMIADAQALTDNADNPEKVRQNILEVALDYLSCGLDPEKSTIFIQSQIPELCELSFYYMNLVTVSRLQRNPTVKSEIQMRNFETSIPVGFFTYPISQAADITAFKATTVPVGEDQMPMIEQTQEIVHKFNTVYGEALVQPKIMLPENDSCRRLPGIDGKAKMSKSLGNCIYLSEEPDEIRKKIMSMYT
;
A
#
# COMPACT_ATOMS: atom_id res chain seq x y z
N ASP A 1 -33.88 23.95 -20.77
CA ASP A 1 -33.37 22.84 -21.60
C ASP A 1 -31.87 22.94 -21.78
N TYR A 2 -31.12 22.72 -20.71
CA TYR A 2 -29.65 22.63 -20.74
C TYR A 2 -29.18 21.44 -19.86
N VAL A 3 -29.77 20.25 -20.03
CA VAL A 3 -29.34 19.02 -19.38
C VAL A 3 -29.59 17.86 -20.34
N SER A 4 -28.73 17.70 -21.31
CA SER A 4 -28.54 16.41 -21.95
C SER A 4 -27.24 16.43 -22.75
N GLY A 5 -26.25 15.71 -22.30
CA GLY A 5 -25.00 15.54 -23.03
C GLY A 5 -23.77 15.30 -22.17
N ARG A 6 -23.89 14.84 -20.93
CA ARG A 6 -22.75 14.12 -20.35
C ARG A 6 -22.70 12.76 -21.03
N GLN A 7 -21.86 12.65 -22.05
CA GLN A 7 -21.34 11.33 -22.44
C GLN A 7 -20.82 10.72 -21.13
N GLU A 8 -21.32 9.53 -20.78
CA GLU A 8 -20.68 8.68 -19.78
C GLU A 8 -19.27 8.44 -20.30
N GLU A 9 -18.31 9.26 -19.85
CA GLU A 9 -16.91 8.96 -20.04
C GLU A 9 -16.73 7.58 -19.42
N LYS A 10 -16.44 6.58 -20.24
CA LYS A 10 -16.17 5.23 -19.80
C LYS A 10 -15.01 5.32 -18.82
N MET A 11 -15.34 5.23 -17.55
CA MET A 11 -14.37 5.41 -16.46
C MET A 11 -13.26 4.38 -16.65
N GLY A 12 -12.03 4.86 -16.81
CA GLY A 12 -10.86 4.03 -17.05
C GLY A 12 -10.62 3.08 -15.88
N LYS A 13 -10.03 1.92 -16.15
CA LYS A 13 -9.56 1.01 -15.11
C LYS A 13 -8.24 1.51 -14.54
N ILE A 14 -8.23 1.86 -13.26
CA ILE A 14 -7.08 2.47 -12.59
C ILE A 14 -6.68 1.61 -11.39
N ILE A 15 -5.40 1.26 -11.32
CA ILE A 15 -4.79 0.61 -10.15
C ILE A 15 -4.03 1.65 -9.32
N LEU A 16 -4.17 1.56 -8.00
CA LEU A 16 -3.24 2.14 -7.04
C LEU A 16 -2.67 1.05 -6.16
N THR A 17 -1.36 1.05 -6.00
CA THR A 17 -0.62 0.19 -5.08
C THR A 17 0.61 0.93 -4.60
N GLY A 18 1.32 0.39 -3.60
CA GLY A 18 2.54 1.01 -3.10
C GLY A 18 3.11 0.29 -1.90
N ASP A 19 4.26 0.79 -1.45
CA ASP A 19 4.94 0.30 -0.25
C ASP A 19 5.45 1.46 0.60
N ARG A 20 5.52 1.22 1.91
CA ARG A 20 6.15 2.15 2.85
C ARG A 20 7.68 1.98 2.80
N PRO A 21 8.46 3.06 2.63
CA PRO A 21 9.92 2.99 2.58
C PRO A 21 10.52 2.85 4.00
N THR A 22 10.20 1.76 4.68
CA THR A 22 10.69 1.45 6.03
C THR A 22 11.94 0.56 6.02
N GLY A 23 12.49 0.29 4.87
CA GLY A 23 13.69 -0.53 4.62
C GLY A 23 13.68 -1.08 3.21
N LYS A 24 14.80 -1.67 2.79
CA LYS A 24 14.96 -2.34 1.50
C LYS A 24 13.87 -3.41 1.30
N LEU A 25 13.46 -3.63 0.07
CA LEU A 25 12.55 -4.71 -0.26
C LEU A 25 13.28 -6.06 -0.31
N HIS A 26 12.57 -7.13 -0.06
CA HIS A 26 13.13 -8.49 -0.06
C HIS A 26 12.33 -9.41 -0.99
N VAL A 27 12.84 -10.61 -1.22
CA VAL A 27 12.23 -11.61 -2.13
C VAL A 27 10.76 -11.87 -1.79
N GLY A 28 10.37 -11.81 -0.52
CA GLY A 28 8.96 -11.93 -0.10
C GLY A 28 8.06 -10.82 -0.68
N HIS A 29 8.57 -9.58 -0.80
CA HIS A 29 7.83 -8.50 -1.48
C HIS A 29 7.75 -8.75 -2.99
N TYR A 30 8.82 -9.26 -3.59
CA TYR A 30 8.82 -9.59 -5.01
C TYR A 30 7.76 -10.64 -5.34
N VAL A 31 7.80 -11.77 -4.66
CA VAL A 31 6.85 -12.88 -4.88
C VAL A 31 5.42 -12.48 -4.49
N GLY A 32 5.27 -11.77 -3.38
CA GLY A 32 3.97 -11.41 -2.82
C GLY A 32 3.25 -10.28 -3.57
N SER A 33 3.98 -9.36 -4.19
CA SER A 33 3.34 -8.20 -4.82
C SER A 33 4.04 -7.64 -6.05
N LEU A 34 5.37 -7.43 -6.07
CA LEU A 34 6.03 -6.72 -7.16
C LEU A 34 5.90 -7.43 -8.50
N ARG A 35 6.09 -8.75 -8.51
CA ARG A 35 5.91 -9.57 -9.72
C ARG A 35 4.52 -9.37 -10.32
N ARG A 36 3.49 -9.41 -9.49
CA ARG A 36 2.10 -9.20 -9.94
C ARG A 36 1.88 -7.79 -10.47
N ARG A 37 2.49 -6.77 -9.87
CA ARG A 37 2.42 -5.39 -10.39
C ARG A 37 3.01 -5.28 -11.79
N VAL A 38 4.15 -5.93 -12.05
CA VAL A 38 4.77 -5.98 -13.38
C VAL A 38 3.88 -6.72 -14.39
N GLU A 39 3.27 -7.83 -13.99
CA GLU A 39 2.30 -8.57 -14.82
C GLU A 39 1.11 -7.69 -15.19
N LEU A 40 0.50 -7.01 -14.21
CA LEU A 40 -0.62 -6.09 -14.42
C LEU A 40 -0.23 -4.90 -15.32
N GLN A 41 0.97 -4.33 -15.11
CA GLN A 41 1.51 -3.28 -15.96
C GLN A 41 1.58 -3.70 -17.43
N ASN A 42 1.98 -4.95 -17.69
CA ASN A 42 2.19 -5.47 -19.04
C ASN A 42 0.94 -6.13 -19.63
N SER A 43 -0.12 -6.32 -18.85
CA SER A 43 -1.35 -6.98 -19.29
C SER A 43 -2.17 -6.17 -20.32
N GLY A 44 -2.05 -4.84 -20.28
CA GLY A 44 -2.89 -3.94 -21.06
C GLY A 44 -4.34 -3.83 -20.57
N GLU A 45 -4.68 -4.41 -19.41
CA GLU A 45 -6.04 -4.39 -18.86
C GLU A 45 -6.40 -3.07 -18.18
N PHE A 46 -5.38 -2.29 -17.77
CA PHE A 46 -5.55 -1.07 -16.98
C PHE A 46 -5.08 0.15 -17.78
N ASP A 47 -5.88 1.20 -17.73
CA ASP A 47 -5.57 2.45 -18.43
C ASP A 47 -4.47 3.24 -17.69
N LYS A 48 -4.42 3.11 -16.36
CA LYS A 48 -3.40 3.74 -15.52
C LYS A 48 -3.02 2.85 -14.35
N ILE A 49 -1.74 2.87 -14.03
CA ILE A 49 -1.17 2.19 -12.86
C ILE A 49 -0.35 3.21 -12.08
N TYR A 50 -0.78 3.46 -10.85
CA TYR A 50 -0.10 4.33 -9.91
C TYR A 50 0.59 3.50 -8.84
N ILE A 51 1.88 3.74 -8.65
CA ILE A 51 2.73 3.03 -7.70
C ILE A 51 3.33 4.04 -6.73
N MET A 52 2.85 4.03 -5.51
CA MET A 52 3.19 5.00 -4.49
C MET A 52 4.34 4.51 -3.61
N ILE A 53 5.31 5.39 -3.37
CA ILE A 53 6.24 5.25 -2.26
C ILE A 53 5.64 6.04 -1.10
N ALA A 54 5.08 5.32 -0.12
CA ALA A 54 4.25 5.88 0.94
C ALA A 54 5.11 6.38 2.13
N ASP A 55 5.89 7.44 1.91
CA ASP A 55 6.83 7.98 2.89
C ASP A 55 6.13 8.68 4.07
N ALA A 56 5.07 9.43 3.83
CA ALA A 56 4.28 10.03 4.90
C ALA A 56 3.59 8.95 5.77
N GLN A 57 3.08 7.90 5.13
CA GLN A 57 2.52 6.74 5.83
C GLN A 57 3.58 6.02 6.68
N ALA A 58 4.83 5.95 6.20
CA ALA A 58 5.93 5.33 6.94
C ALA A 58 6.24 6.05 8.26
N LEU A 59 5.97 7.35 8.35
CA LEU A 59 6.20 8.14 9.57
C LEU A 59 5.21 7.79 10.70
N THR A 60 4.09 7.14 10.42
CA THR A 60 3.10 6.79 11.45
C THR A 60 3.67 5.87 12.54
N ASP A 61 4.71 5.12 12.22
CA ASP A 61 5.42 4.23 13.14
C ASP A 61 6.97 4.38 13.08
N ASN A 62 7.47 5.41 12.41
CA ASN A 62 8.89 5.77 12.31
C ASN A 62 9.09 7.29 12.47
N ALA A 63 8.25 7.96 13.23
CA ALA A 63 8.32 9.42 13.43
C ALA A 63 9.61 9.87 14.11
N ASP A 64 10.20 9.03 14.91
CA ASP A 64 11.48 9.26 15.64
C ASP A 64 12.72 9.04 14.75
N ASN A 65 12.55 8.46 13.55
CA ASN A 65 13.65 8.20 12.63
C ASN A 65 13.31 8.58 11.18
N PRO A 66 13.11 9.86 10.88
CA PRO A 66 12.73 10.31 9.53
C PRO A 66 13.83 10.09 8.50
N GLU A 67 15.10 10.08 8.92
CA GLU A 67 16.23 9.83 8.02
C GLU A 67 16.21 8.42 7.45
N LYS A 68 15.82 7.43 8.24
CA LYS A 68 15.59 6.06 7.76
C LYS A 68 14.56 6.04 6.62
N VAL A 69 13.44 6.76 6.78
CA VAL A 69 12.40 6.84 5.74
C VAL A 69 12.96 7.51 4.49
N ARG A 70 13.66 8.64 4.63
CA ARG A 70 14.26 9.39 3.51
C ARG A 70 15.23 8.55 2.69
N GLN A 71 16.14 7.83 3.35
CA GLN A 71 17.11 6.95 2.68
C GLN A 71 16.43 5.81 1.94
N ASN A 72 15.38 5.24 2.51
CA ASN A 72 14.67 4.12 1.91
C ASN A 72 13.72 4.50 0.76
N ILE A 73 13.38 5.77 0.56
CA ILE A 73 12.65 6.21 -0.63
C ILE A 73 13.43 5.83 -1.90
N LEU A 74 14.71 6.15 -1.93
CA LEU A 74 15.57 5.84 -3.09
C LEU A 74 15.75 4.33 -3.26
N GLU A 75 16.00 3.61 -2.16
CA GLU A 75 16.15 2.15 -2.19
C GLU A 75 14.90 1.44 -2.76
N VAL A 76 13.71 1.84 -2.32
CA VAL A 76 12.46 1.28 -2.82
C VAL A 76 12.23 1.64 -4.29
N ALA A 77 12.55 2.86 -4.71
CA ALA A 77 12.45 3.26 -6.11
C ALA A 77 13.39 2.42 -7.02
N LEU A 78 14.61 2.19 -6.58
CA LEU A 78 15.58 1.33 -7.30
C LEU A 78 15.10 -0.12 -7.38
N ASP A 79 14.55 -0.65 -6.29
CA ASP A 79 13.97 -2.00 -6.27
C ASP A 79 12.79 -2.12 -7.24
N TYR A 80 11.93 -1.11 -7.32
CA TYR A 80 10.81 -1.09 -8.27
C TYR A 80 11.30 -1.18 -9.73
N LEU A 81 12.24 -0.33 -10.09
CA LEU A 81 12.81 -0.32 -11.46
C LEU A 81 13.54 -1.62 -11.77
N SER A 82 14.32 -2.14 -10.82
CA SER A 82 15.07 -3.38 -10.98
C SER A 82 14.17 -4.60 -11.14
N CYS A 83 12.97 -4.59 -10.55
CA CYS A 83 11.99 -5.65 -10.71
C CYS A 83 11.18 -5.58 -12.00
N GLY A 84 11.34 -4.52 -12.80
CA GLY A 84 10.69 -4.37 -14.10
C GLY A 84 9.48 -3.44 -14.12
N LEU A 85 9.25 -2.64 -13.07
CA LEU A 85 8.31 -1.55 -13.15
C LEU A 85 8.89 -0.45 -14.04
N ASP A 86 8.15 -0.14 -15.09
CA ASP A 86 8.56 0.75 -16.18
C ASP A 86 7.88 2.12 -16.02
N PRO A 87 8.64 3.21 -15.81
CA PRO A 87 8.07 4.55 -15.66
C PRO A 87 7.36 5.08 -16.92
N GLU A 88 7.59 4.47 -18.08
CA GLU A 88 6.85 4.78 -19.31
C GLU A 88 5.43 4.18 -19.32
N LYS A 89 5.20 3.14 -18.49
CA LYS A 89 3.92 2.42 -18.39
C LYS A 89 3.18 2.66 -17.09
N SER A 90 3.91 2.91 -16.01
CA SER A 90 3.39 3.10 -14.66
C SER A 90 3.87 4.42 -14.08
N THR A 91 3.00 5.13 -13.39
CA THR A 91 3.39 6.35 -12.68
C THR A 91 3.90 5.98 -11.29
N ILE A 92 5.21 6.11 -11.07
CA ILE A 92 5.83 5.95 -9.76
C ILE A 92 5.95 7.32 -9.10
N PHE A 93 5.46 7.48 -7.88
CA PHE A 93 5.49 8.77 -7.20
C PHE A 93 5.70 8.63 -5.69
N ILE A 94 6.12 9.73 -5.06
CA ILE A 94 6.33 9.83 -3.63
C ILE A 94 5.09 10.49 -3.00
N GLN A 95 4.50 9.89 -1.99
CA GLN A 95 3.25 10.32 -1.35
C GLN A 95 3.33 11.77 -0.86
N SER A 96 4.41 12.14 -0.17
CA SER A 96 4.59 13.49 0.39
C SER A 96 4.71 14.61 -0.66
N GLN A 97 4.92 14.26 -1.93
CA GLN A 97 4.95 15.23 -3.04
C GLN A 97 3.54 15.61 -3.54
N ILE A 98 2.51 14.99 -2.99
CA ILE A 98 1.10 15.26 -3.31
C ILE A 98 0.40 15.76 -2.04
N PRO A 99 0.53 17.05 -1.68
CA PRO A 99 -0.02 17.59 -0.44
C PRO A 99 -1.55 17.52 -0.36
N GLU A 100 -2.23 17.43 -1.49
CA GLU A 100 -3.67 17.26 -1.58
C GLU A 100 -4.18 15.97 -0.90
N LEU A 101 -3.32 14.96 -0.75
CA LEU A 101 -3.66 13.74 0.00
C LEU A 101 -3.89 14.03 1.49
N CYS A 102 -3.11 14.94 2.07
CA CYS A 102 -3.30 15.38 3.44
C CYS A 102 -4.59 16.21 3.59
N GLU A 103 -4.86 17.09 2.62
CA GLU A 103 -6.09 17.90 2.59
C GLU A 103 -7.32 16.98 2.51
N LEU A 104 -7.33 16.03 1.59
CA LEU A 104 -8.42 15.07 1.43
C LEU A 104 -8.62 14.21 2.69
N SER A 105 -7.53 13.79 3.32
CA SER A 105 -7.58 13.06 4.59
C SER A 105 -8.28 13.86 5.69
N PHE A 106 -8.01 15.16 5.76
CA PHE A 106 -8.66 16.03 6.74
C PHE A 106 -10.18 16.12 6.51
N TYR A 107 -10.64 16.22 5.26
CA TYR A 107 -12.06 16.14 4.96
C TYR A 107 -12.67 14.80 5.37
N TYR A 108 -11.99 13.70 5.11
CA TYR A 108 -12.47 12.36 5.47
C TYR A 108 -12.55 12.12 6.98
N MET A 109 -11.69 12.77 7.77
CA MET A 109 -11.76 12.71 9.24
C MET A 109 -13.11 13.16 9.79
N ASN A 110 -13.84 14.02 9.06
CA ASN A 110 -15.18 14.46 9.46
C ASN A 110 -16.28 13.43 9.13
N LEU A 111 -15.97 12.39 8.37
CA LEU A 111 -16.89 11.36 7.95
C LEU A 111 -16.71 10.04 8.71
N VAL A 112 -15.63 9.89 9.49
CA VAL A 112 -15.29 8.67 10.22
C VAL A 112 -15.28 8.94 11.72
N THR A 113 -15.90 8.07 12.49
CA THR A 113 -15.90 8.18 13.96
C THR A 113 -14.71 7.44 14.58
N VAL A 114 -14.27 7.89 15.77
CA VAL A 114 -13.25 7.20 16.57
C VAL A 114 -13.64 5.75 16.82
N SER A 115 -14.91 5.50 17.18
CA SER A 115 -15.40 4.15 17.45
C SER A 115 -15.35 3.24 16.21
N ARG A 116 -15.49 3.80 15.00
CA ARG A 116 -15.34 3.02 13.76
C ARG A 116 -13.87 2.62 13.52
N LEU A 117 -12.93 3.54 13.74
CA LEU A 117 -11.49 3.24 13.66
C LEU A 117 -11.07 2.16 14.67
N GLN A 118 -11.55 2.25 15.91
CA GLN A 118 -11.28 1.25 16.96
C GLN A 118 -11.79 -0.14 16.61
N ARG A 119 -12.82 -0.27 15.79
CA ARG A 119 -13.38 -1.55 15.34
C ARG A 119 -12.72 -2.12 14.09
N ASN A 120 -11.81 -1.39 13.43
CA ASN A 120 -11.10 -1.92 12.28
C ASN A 120 -10.16 -3.07 12.72
N PRO A 121 -10.36 -4.30 12.21
CA PRO A 121 -9.61 -5.46 12.68
C PRO A 121 -8.10 -5.36 12.42
N THR A 122 -7.70 -4.79 11.29
CA THR A 122 -6.29 -4.60 10.91
C THR A 122 -5.60 -3.65 11.87
N VAL A 123 -6.19 -2.48 12.12
CA VAL A 123 -5.67 -1.49 13.08
C VAL A 123 -5.56 -2.08 14.47
N LYS A 124 -6.59 -2.82 14.91
CA LYS A 124 -6.63 -3.46 16.22
C LYS A 124 -5.51 -4.47 16.41
N SER A 125 -5.29 -5.31 15.41
CA SER A 125 -4.20 -6.30 15.41
C SER A 125 -2.82 -5.63 15.41
N GLU A 126 -2.62 -4.58 14.61
CA GLU A 126 -1.35 -3.86 14.54
C GLU A 126 -1.02 -3.10 15.83
N ILE A 127 -2.01 -2.51 16.51
CA ILE A 127 -1.83 -1.87 17.82
C ILE A 127 -1.32 -2.88 18.84
N GLN A 128 -1.90 -4.08 18.87
CA GLN A 128 -1.46 -5.17 19.77
C GLN A 128 -0.03 -5.62 19.46
N MET A 129 0.30 -5.85 18.19
CA MET A 129 1.65 -6.30 17.78
C MET A 129 2.74 -5.28 18.09
N ARG A 130 2.41 -3.99 18.17
CA ARG A 130 3.37 -2.90 18.42
C ARG A 130 3.42 -2.45 19.85
N ASN A 131 2.65 -3.05 20.76
CA ASN A 131 2.53 -2.65 22.17
C ASN A 131 2.15 -1.18 22.37
N PHE A 132 1.32 -0.62 21.50
CA PHE A 132 0.80 0.75 21.60
C PHE A 132 -0.40 0.91 22.54
N GLU A 133 -0.78 -0.11 23.29
CA GLU A 133 -2.04 -0.22 24.05
C GLU A 133 -2.39 1.00 24.91
N THR A 134 -1.37 1.65 25.48
CA THR A 134 -1.55 2.81 26.37
C THR A 134 -1.19 4.15 25.72
N SER A 135 -0.52 4.16 24.57
CA SER A 135 -0.03 5.38 23.93
C SER A 135 0.02 5.21 22.41
N ILE A 136 -1.16 5.26 21.78
CA ILE A 136 -1.27 5.12 20.33
C ILE A 136 -1.00 6.48 19.68
N PRO A 137 0.00 6.60 18.77
CA PRO A 137 0.17 7.81 17.98
C PRO A 137 -1.07 8.10 17.13
N VAL A 138 -1.53 9.35 17.10
CA VAL A 138 -2.73 9.73 16.36
C VAL A 138 -2.60 9.39 14.88
N GLY A 139 -1.45 9.64 14.26
CA GLY A 139 -1.20 9.28 12.85
C GLY A 139 -1.33 7.77 12.60
N PHE A 140 -0.85 6.94 13.53
CA PHE A 140 -1.01 5.49 13.44
C PHE A 140 -2.48 5.07 13.61
N PHE A 141 -3.22 5.72 14.49
CA PHE A 141 -4.64 5.42 14.69
C PHE A 141 -5.51 5.83 13.49
N THR A 142 -5.15 6.93 12.83
CA THR A 142 -5.94 7.52 11.74
C THR A 142 -5.48 7.12 10.34
N TYR A 143 -4.41 6.33 10.19
CA TYR A 143 -3.89 5.98 8.86
C TYR A 143 -4.92 5.31 7.91
N PRO A 144 -5.96 4.59 8.37
CA PRO A 144 -7.00 4.10 7.46
C PRO A 144 -7.69 5.21 6.66
N ILE A 145 -7.79 6.40 7.24
CA ILE A 145 -8.38 7.58 6.60
C ILE A 145 -7.42 8.13 5.53
N SER A 146 -6.14 8.26 5.84
CA SER A 146 -5.14 8.71 4.86
C SER A 146 -4.95 7.70 3.72
N GLN A 147 -5.04 6.40 4.00
CA GLN A 147 -5.02 5.38 2.96
C GLN A 147 -6.24 5.47 2.04
N ALA A 148 -7.41 5.78 2.57
CA ALA A 148 -8.60 6.05 1.76
C ALA A 148 -8.42 7.27 0.86
N ALA A 149 -7.75 8.32 1.35
CA ALA A 149 -7.41 9.49 0.54
C ALA A 149 -6.43 9.13 -0.59
N ASP A 150 -5.40 8.34 -0.31
CA ASP A 150 -4.45 7.85 -1.31
C ASP A 150 -5.16 7.14 -2.47
N ILE A 151 -6.10 6.25 -2.14
CA ILE A 151 -6.83 5.44 -3.12
C ILE A 151 -7.78 6.30 -3.96
N THR A 152 -8.55 7.15 -3.31
CA THR A 152 -9.66 7.87 -3.96
C THR A 152 -9.22 9.11 -4.70
N ALA A 153 -8.11 9.75 -4.32
CA ALA A 153 -7.56 10.92 -5.01
C ALA A 153 -7.24 10.62 -6.49
N PHE A 154 -6.78 9.43 -6.78
CA PHE A 154 -6.45 8.97 -8.14
C PHE A 154 -7.60 8.26 -8.84
N LYS A 155 -8.79 8.22 -8.23
CA LYS A 155 -9.96 7.48 -8.73
C LYS A 155 -9.66 6.00 -9.01
N ALA A 156 -8.87 5.37 -8.13
CA ALA A 156 -8.52 3.97 -8.28
C ALA A 156 -9.78 3.09 -8.30
N THR A 157 -9.93 2.30 -9.35
CA THR A 157 -11.02 1.35 -9.50
C THR A 157 -10.69 0.00 -8.88
N THR A 158 -9.40 -0.30 -8.75
CA THR A 158 -8.89 -1.58 -8.28
C THR A 158 -7.67 -1.39 -7.39
N VAL A 159 -7.65 -2.06 -6.25
CA VAL A 159 -6.53 -2.03 -5.30
C VAL A 159 -6.07 -3.45 -5.02
N PRO A 160 -4.88 -3.84 -5.50
CA PRO A 160 -4.27 -5.13 -5.16
C PRO A 160 -3.83 -5.13 -3.70
N VAL A 161 -4.35 -6.04 -2.90
CA VAL A 161 -4.04 -6.16 -1.47
C VAL A 161 -4.04 -7.62 -1.01
N GLY A 162 -3.30 -7.90 0.08
CA GLY A 162 -3.45 -9.14 0.82
C GLY A 162 -4.76 -9.18 1.63
N GLU A 163 -5.13 -10.35 2.10
CA GLU A 163 -6.37 -10.55 2.89
C GLU A 163 -6.40 -9.72 4.17
N ASP A 164 -5.25 -9.52 4.80
CA ASP A 164 -5.09 -8.69 6.00
C ASP A 164 -5.42 -7.21 5.79
N GLN A 165 -5.39 -6.74 4.54
CA GLN A 165 -5.71 -5.37 4.15
C GLN A 165 -7.15 -5.19 3.66
N MET A 166 -7.93 -6.25 3.53
CA MET A 166 -9.34 -6.14 3.11
C MET A 166 -10.15 -5.16 3.99
N PRO A 167 -10.04 -5.17 5.33
CA PRO A 167 -10.78 -4.23 6.17
C PRO A 167 -10.45 -2.75 5.90
N MET A 168 -9.26 -2.47 5.37
CA MET A 168 -8.85 -1.12 4.99
C MET A 168 -9.58 -0.64 3.74
N ILE A 169 -9.74 -1.52 2.75
CA ILE A 169 -10.45 -1.20 1.52
C ILE A 169 -11.96 -1.11 1.77
N GLU A 170 -12.51 -1.98 2.63
CA GLU A 170 -13.90 -1.89 3.06
C GLU A 170 -14.19 -0.54 3.76
N GLN A 171 -13.28 -0.08 4.62
CA GLN A 171 -13.40 1.23 5.25
C GLN A 171 -13.30 2.37 4.22
N THR A 172 -12.45 2.24 3.22
CA THR A 172 -12.40 3.18 2.08
C THR A 172 -13.74 3.23 1.34
N GLN A 173 -14.34 2.07 1.07
CA GLN A 173 -15.66 1.99 0.42
C GLN A 173 -16.76 2.67 1.24
N GLU A 174 -16.72 2.51 2.58
CA GLU A 174 -17.64 3.23 3.49
C GLU A 174 -17.48 4.75 3.40
N ILE A 175 -16.24 5.24 3.36
CA ILE A 175 -15.93 6.66 3.21
C ILE A 175 -16.45 7.18 1.87
N VAL A 176 -16.19 6.48 0.77
CA VAL A 176 -16.68 6.84 -0.57
C VAL A 176 -18.20 6.93 -0.58
N HIS A 177 -18.88 5.91 -0.05
CA HIS A 177 -20.34 5.90 0.03
C HIS A 177 -20.87 7.11 0.79
N LYS A 178 -20.31 7.36 1.98
CA LYS A 178 -20.74 8.48 2.82
C LYS A 178 -20.46 9.84 2.18
N PHE A 179 -19.29 10.00 1.58
CA PHE A 179 -18.91 11.21 0.87
C PHE A 179 -19.88 11.49 -0.28
N ASN A 180 -20.09 10.52 -1.14
CA ASN A 180 -20.97 10.67 -2.30
C ASN A 180 -22.43 10.93 -1.88
N THR A 181 -22.89 10.35 -0.77
CA THR A 181 -24.23 10.61 -0.23
C THR A 181 -24.39 12.06 0.24
N VAL A 182 -23.37 12.63 0.87
CA VAL A 182 -23.44 13.98 1.47
C VAL A 182 -23.14 15.07 0.46
N TYR A 183 -22.13 14.86 -0.41
CA TYR A 183 -21.58 15.90 -1.29
C TYR A 183 -21.87 15.70 -2.78
N GLY A 184 -22.54 14.59 -3.14
CA GLY A 184 -22.77 14.19 -4.53
C GLY A 184 -21.69 13.25 -5.07
N GLU A 185 -21.99 12.58 -6.16
CA GLU A 185 -21.11 11.57 -6.78
C GLU A 185 -19.83 12.19 -7.34
N ALA A 186 -18.75 12.10 -6.58
CA ALA A 186 -17.43 12.60 -6.94
C ALA A 186 -16.33 11.54 -6.83
N LEU A 187 -16.47 10.61 -5.88
CA LEU A 187 -15.48 9.58 -5.61
C LEU A 187 -15.86 8.25 -6.26
N VAL A 188 -14.84 7.49 -6.65
CA VAL A 188 -14.97 6.14 -7.23
C VAL A 188 -14.80 5.10 -6.15
N GLN A 189 -15.70 4.11 -6.10
CA GLN A 189 -15.61 3.02 -5.15
C GLN A 189 -14.59 1.98 -5.63
N PRO A 190 -13.49 1.73 -4.90
CA PRO A 190 -12.48 0.78 -5.30
C PRO A 190 -12.94 -0.67 -5.08
N LYS A 191 -12.45 -1.57 -5.92
CA LYS A 191 -12.60 -3.02 -5.77
C LYS A 191 -11.32 -3.63 -5.25
N ILE A 192 -11.47 -4.64 -4.40
CA ILE A 192 -10.35 -5.44 -3.89
C ILE A 192 -9.90 -6.41 -4.98
N MET A 193 -8.58 -6.51 -5.18
CA MET A 193 -7.96 -7.54 -5.99
C MET A 193 -7.05 -8.38 -5.10
N LEU A 194 -7.45 -9.62 -4.84
CA LEU A 194 -6.65 -10.57 -4.05
C LEU A 194 -5.62 -11.29 -4.93
N PRO A 195 -4.52 -11.82 -4.35
CA PRO A 195 -3.57 -12.67 -5.06
C PRO A 195 -4.23 -13.96 -5.55
N GLU A 196 -3.88 -14.38 -6.77
CA GLU A 196 -4.47 -15.58 -7.40
C GLU A 196 -4.02 -16.90 -6.77
N ASN A 197 -2.85 -16.95 -6.14
CA ASN A 197 -2.25 -18.16 -5.58
C ASN A 197 -1.86 -18.04 -4.12
N ASP A 198 -2.18 -19.04 -3.30
CA ASP A 198 -1.81 -19.12 -1.88
C ASP A 198 -0.29 -19.15 -1.65
N SER A 199 0.48 -19.76 -2.55
CA SER A 199 1.94 -19.82 -2.48
C SER A 199 2.61 -18.44 -2.58
N CYS A 200 1.93 -17.45 -3.17
CA CYS A 200 2.40 -16.06 -3.23
C CYS A 200 2.12 -15.27 -1.95
N ARG A 201 1.24 -15.78 -1.08
CA ARG A 201 0.77 -15.06 0.10
C ARG A 201 1.77 -15.05 1.25
N ARG A 202 2.61 -16.08 1.36
CA ARG A 202 3.45 -16.29 2.55
C ARG A 202 4.74 -17.03 2.25
N LEU A 203 5.74 -16.33 1.68
CA LEU A 203 7.06 -16.90 1.52
C LEU A 203 7.71 -17.10 2.91
N PRO A 204 8.15 -18.33 3.28
CA PRO A 204 8.87 -18.54 4.52
C PRO A 204 10.24 -17.86 4.49
N GLY A 205 10.73 -17.47 5.66
CA GLY A 205 12.09 -16.96 5.82
C GLY A 205 13.13 -18.07 5.61
N ILE A 206 14.39 -17.68 5.49
CA ILE A 206 15.52 -18.61 5.35
C ILE A 206 15.67 -19.56 6.52
N ASP A 207 15.10 -19.23 7.67
CA ASP A 207 15.05 -20.06 8.88
C ASP A 207 13.97 -21.15 8.84
N GLY A 208 13.10 -21.16 7.83
CA GLY A 208 12.00 -22.13 7.68
C GLY A 208 10.90 -22.05 8.75
N LYS A 209 10.96 -21.11 9.68
CA LYS A 209 10.06 -21.04 10.86
C LYS A 209 8.93 -20.04 10.71
N ALA A 210 9.23 -18.86 10.19
CA ALA A 210 8.29 -17.76 10.11
C ALA A 210 8.24 -17.18 8.69
N LYS A 211 7.23 -16.34 8.42
CA LYS A 211 7.17 -15.54 7.18
C LYS A 211 8.45 -14.71 7.04
N MET A 212 8.97 -14.60 5.82
CA MET A 212 10.09 -13.73 5.49
C MET A 212 9.81 -12.30 5.93
N SER A 213 10.69 -11.73 6.76
CA SER A 213 10.49 -10.42 7.37
C SER A 213 11.82 -9.74 7.70
N LYS A 214 11.87 -8.42 7.50
CA LYS A 214 13.02 -7.60 7.87
C LYS A 214 13.29 -7.63 9.38
N SER A 215 12.24 -7.56 10.17
CA SER A 215 12.33 -7.53 11.64
C SER A 215 12.87 -8.81 12.25
N LEU A 216 12.71 -9.94 11.57
CA LEU A 216 13.24 -11.23 12.00
C LEU A 216 14.63 -11.53 11.44
N GLY A 217 15.14 -10.69 10.54
CA GLY A 217 16.46 -10.91 9.90
C GLY A 217 16.54 -12.18 9.05
N ASN A 218 15.40 -12.78 8.68
CA ASN A 218 15.31 -14.04 7.97
C ASN A 218 14.99 -13.85 6.47
N CYS A 219 15.35 -12.70 5.90
CA CYS A 219 15.03 -12.35 4.52
C CYS A 219 16.29 -12.25 3.63
N ILE A 220 16.07 -12.38 2.33
CA ILE A 220 17.03 -12.06 1.28
C ILE A 220 16.56 -10.75 0.65
N TYR A 221 17.39 -9.69 0.71
CA TYR A 221 17.07 -8.42 0.08
C TYR A 221 17.27 -8.45 -1.43
N LEU A 222 16.48 -7.68 -2.17
CA LEU A 222 16.58 -7.61 -3.63
C LEU A 222 17.91 -6.97 -4.08
N SER A 223 18.42 -6.04 -3.29
CA SER A 223 19.69 -5.33 -3.52
C SER A 223 20.87 -5.91 -2.72
N GLU A 224 20.80 -7.17 -2.32
CA GLU A 224 21.86 -7.82 -1.55
C GLU A 224 23.00 -8.27 -2.45
N GLU A 225 24.24 -8.17 -1.96
CA GLU A 225 25.43 -8.60 -2.69
C GLU A 225 25.42 -10.13 -2.94
N PRO A 226 25.88 -10.61 -4.10
CA PRO A 226 25.83 -12.03 -4.48
C PRO A 226 26.45 -12.97 -3.45
N ASP A 227 27.53 -12.57 -2.79
CA ASP A 227 28.19 -13.41 -1.78
C ASP A 227 27.36 -13.55 -0.52
N GLU A 228 26.64 -12.50 -0.11
CA GLU A 228 25.71 -12.55 1.02
C GLU A 228 24.50 -13.43 0.69
N ILE A 229 23.94 -13.31 -0.52
CA ILE A 229 22.86 -14.18 -1.01
C ILE A 229 23.32 -15.63 -0.95
N ARG A 230 24.52 -15.93 -1.43
CA ARG A 230 25.09 -17.30 -1.40
C ARG A 230 25.18 -17.83 0.02
N LYS A 231 25.72 -17.05 0.97
CA LYS A 231 25.81 -17.44 2.39
C LYS A 231 24.44 -17.77 2.98
N LYS A 232 23.45 -16.91 2.71
CA LYS A 232 22.08 -17.11 3.20
C LYS A 232 21.45 -18.37 2.61
N ILE A 233 21.60 -18.61 1.31
CA ILE A 233 21.09 -19.83 0.65
C ILE A 233 21.72 -21.08 1.26
N MET A 234 23.05 -21.07 1.47
CA MET A 234 23.77 -22.21 2.06
C MET A 234 23.38 -22.46 3.53
N SER A 235 22.83 -21.47 4.22
CA SER A 235 22.36 -21.58 5.60
C SER A 235 20.85 -21.87 5.72
N MET A 236 20.14 -22.00 4.59
CA MET A 236 18.71 -22.28 4.60
C MET A 236 18.42 -23.63 5.22
N TYR A 237 17.33 -23.68 5.98
CA TYR A 237 16.79 -24.92 6.51
C TYR A 237 16.36 -25.84 5.34
N THR A 238 16.81 -27.08 5.37
CA THR A 238 16.45 -28.13 4.42
C THR A 238 15.70 -29.25 5.15
#